data_d6c2f0ef4b107c6fd03a9c4738800928
#
_entry.id   d6c2f0ef4b107c6fd03a9c4738800928
#
_cell.length_a   1.000
_cell.length_b   1.000
_cell.length_c   1.000
_cell.angle_alpha   90.00
_cell.angle_beta   90.00
_cell.angle_gamma   90.00
#
_symmetry.space_group_name_H-M   'P 1'
#
loop_
_entity.id
_entity.type
_entity.pdbx_description
1 polymer ?
#
loop_
_entity_poly.entity_id
_entity_poly.type
_entity_poly.pdbx_seq_one_letter_code
_entity_poly.pdbx_strand_id
1 'polypeptide(L)' 'MTKAQETKRAKFVRLAEARTNKIISMIQLLGNCSNSNAYDYTQQDVDKIFAAIEAEVKEARKKFNKTESRKSNRFTLE' A
#
# COMPACT_ATOMS: atom_id res chain seq x y z
N MET A 1 11.10 27.13 -10.72
CA MET A 1 10.79 26.83 -10.61
C MET A 1 10.26 26.42 -10.05
N THR A 2 9.93 26.05 -10.15
CA THR A 2 9.38 25.92 -9.59
C THR A 2 8.66 24.84 -9.11
N LYS A 3 8.98 24.23 -8.12
CA LYS A 3 8.35 23.27 -7.53
C LYS A 3 7.04 23.64 -7.14
N ALA A 4 6.81 24.77 -6.83
CA ALA A 4 5.53 25.27 -6.47
C ALA A 4 4.54 25.03 -7.57
N GLN A 5 5.06 24.76 -8.73
CA GLN A 5 4.19 24.54 -9.86
C GLN A 5 3.86 23.09 -10.13
N GLU A 6 4.23 22.24 -9.22
CA GLU A 6 3.93 20.84 -9.38
C GLU A 6 2.43 20.63 -9.34
N THR A 7 1.88 19.92 -10.31
CA THR A 7 0.45 19.65 -10.35
C THR A 7 0.09 18.58 -9.32
N LYS A 8 -1.20 18.47 -9.05
CA LYS A 8 -1.65 17.43 -8.15
C LYS A 8 -1.31 16.04 -8.70
N ARG A 9 -1.42 15.89 -10.02
CA ARG A 9 -1.09 14.64 -10.65
C ARG A 9 0.38 14.31 -10.51
N ALA A 10 1.23 15.28 -10.79
CA ALA A 10 2.67 15.07 -10.70
C ALA A 10 3.08 14.74 -9.27
N LYS A 11 2.46 15.40 -8.32
CA LYS A 11 2.75 15.15 -6.92
C LYS A 11 2.33 13.74 -6.53
N PHE A 12 1.16 13.32 -6.98
CA PHE A 12 0.69 11.98 -6.68
C PHE A 12 1.64 10.93 -7.26
N VAL A 13 2.03 11.10 -8.53
CA VAL A 13 2.92 10.15 -9.17
C VAL A 13 4.24 10.04 -8.41
N ARG A 14 4.81 11.17 -8.08
CA ARG A 14 6.08 11.20 -7.38
C ARG A 14 6.02 10.51 -6.02
N LEU A 15 5.00 10.88 -5.24
CA LEU A 15 4.88 10.31 -3.90
C LEU A 15 4.46 8.85 -3.92
N ALA A 16 3.51 8.53 -4.78
CA ALA A 16 3.00 7.15 -4.84
C ALA A 16 4.08 6.20 -5.34
N GLU A 17 4.85 6.61 -6.32
CA GLU A 17 5.93 5.76 -6.81
C GLU A 17 6.97 5.52 -5.73
N ALA A 18 7.37 6.59 -5.04
CA ALA A 18 8.38 6.46 -4.01
C ALA A 18 7.92 5.54 -2.89
N ARG A 19 6.68 5.72 -2.46
CA ARG A 19 6.15 4.92 -1.36
C ARG A 19 5.92 3.48 -1.77
N THR A 20 5.46 3.27 -3.00
CA THR A 20 5.25 1.91 -3.48
C THR A 20 6.57 1.16 -3.55
N ASN A 21 7.61 1.80 -4.07
CA ASN A 21 8.89 1.16 -4.15
C ASN A 21 9.45 0.82 -2.78
N LYS A 22 9.19 1.68 -1.82
CA LYS A 22 9.64 1.44 -0.46
C LYS A 22 8.93 0.25 0.14
N ILE A 23 7.61 0.15 -0.09
CA ILE A 23 6.83 -0.97 0.40
C ILE A 23 7.34 -2.26 -0.22
N ILE A 24 7.57 -2.26 -1.52
CA ILE A 24 8.07 -3.45 -2.20
C ILE A 24 9.40 -3.89 -1.60
N SER A 25 10.30 -2.94 -1.37
CA SER A 25 11.59 -3.24 -0.76
C SER A 25 11.43 -3.84 0.62
N MET A 26 10.52 -3.30 1.41
CA MET A 26 10.30 -3.80 2.75
C MET A 26 9.72 -5.21 2.73
N ILE A 27 8.85 -5.47 1.77
CA ILE A 27 8.28 -6.81 1.64
C ILE A 27 9.38 -7.80 1.25
N GLN A 28 10.28 -7.39 0.38
CA GLN A 28 11.39 -8.25 0.00
C GLN A 28 12.28 -8.55 1.19
N LEU A 29 12.52 -7.55 2.03
CA LEU A 29 13.30 -7.75 3.24
C LEU A 29 12.61 -8.71 4.19
N LEU A 30 11.31 -8.57 4.31
CA LEU A 30 10.55 -9.48 5.14
C LEU A 30 10.69 -10.91 4.62
N GLY A 31 10.66 -11.06 3.29
CA GLY A 31 10.82 -12.37 2.69
C GLY A 31 12.14 -13.03 3.05
N ASN A 32 13.17 -12.23 3.29
CA ASN A 32 14.48 -12.77 3.66
C ASN A 32 14.46 -13.43 5.04
N CYS A 33 13.44 -13.15 5.83
CA CYS A 33 13.32 -13.80 7.13
C CYS A 33 12.89 -15.26 7.00
N SER A 34 12.65 -15.71 5.77
CA SER A 34 12.26 -17.09 5.54
C SER A 34 13.43 -18.06 5.67
N ASN A 35 14.65 -17.55 5.85
CA ASN A 35 15.83 -18.37 5.96
C ASN A 35 15.79 -19.15 7.28
N SER A 36 15.39 -20.40 7.22
CA SER A 36 15.23 -21.22 8.41
C SER A 36 16.55 -21.59 9.08
N ASN A 37 17.65 -21.34 8.40
CA ASN A 37 18.95 -21.57 9.02
C ASN A 37 19.29 -20.45 10.00
N ALA A 38 18.72 -19.28 9.78
CA ALA A 38 19.00 -18.12 10.60
C ALA A 38 17.86 -17.78 11.55
N TYR A 39 16.65 -18.14 11.20
CA TYR A 39 15.47 -17.72 11.96
C TYR A 39 14.54 -18.89 12.25
N ASP A 40 13.90 -18.80 13.38
CA ASP A 40 12.97 -19.82 13.81
C ASP A 40 11.56 -19.27 13.74
N TYR A 41 10.73 -19.88 12.91
CA TYR A 41 9.35 -19.41 12.78
C TYR A 41 8.44 -20.60 12.45
N THR A 42 7.15 -20.38 12.67
CA THR A 42 6.16 -21.40 12.35
C THR A 42 5.29 -20.87 11.22
N GLN A 43 4.55 -21.77 10.62
CA GLN A 43 3.61 -21.37 9.59
C GLN A 43 2.57 -20.42 10.17
N GLN A 44 2.22 -20.62 11.43
CA GLN A 44 1.26 -19.75 12.08
C GLN A 44 1.78 -18.33 12.18
N ASP A 45 3.08 -18.19 12.46
CA ASP A 45 3.71 -16.86 12.50
C ASP A 45 3.59 -16.20 11.15
N VAL A 46 3.88 -16.95 10.09
CA VAL A 46 3.83 -16.42 8.74
C VAL A 46 2.43 -15.99 8.38
N ASP A 47 1.46 -16.82 8.72
CA ASP A 47 0.07 -16.52 8.41
C ASP A 47 -0.39 -15.24 9.13
N LYS A 48 0.04 -15.06 10.36
CA LYS A 48 -0.32 -13.86 11.11
C LYS A 48 0.29 -12.61 10.51
N ILE A 49 1.55 -12.73 10.11
CA ILE A 49 2.25 -11.61 9.50
C ILE A 49 1.55 -11.16 8.23
N PHE A 50 1.29 -12.11 7.34
CA PHE A 50 0.70 -11.73 6.07
C PHE A 50 -0.75 -11.31 6.19
N ALA A 51 -1.48 -11.89 7.15
CA ALA A 51 -2.85 -11.45 7.38
C ALA A 51 -2.86 -9.98 7.81
N ALA A 52 -1.91 -9.59 8.65
CA ALA A 52 -1.83 -8.22 9.10
C ALA A 52 -1.48 -7.27 7.96
N ILE A 53 -0.53 -7.68 7.12
CA ILE A 53 -0.13 -6.86 6.00
C ILE A 53 -1.28 -6.71 5.02
N GLU A 54 -1.95 -7.81 4.72
CA GLU A 54 -3.05 -7.79 3.78
C GLU A 54 -4.20 -6.94 4.29
N ALA A 55 -4.43 -6.95 5.59
CA ALA A 55 -5.47 -6.12 6.16
C ALA A 55 -5.15 -4.64 5.97
N GLU A 56 -3.89 -4.27 6.14
CA GLU A 56 -3.48 -2.88 5.95
C GLU A 56 -3.56 -2.47 4.49
N VAL A 57 -3.20 -3.36 3.61
CA VAL A 57 -3.30 -3.10 2.18
C VAL A 57 -4.75 -2.87 1.82
N LYS A 58 -5.62 -3.69 2.36
CA LYS A 58 -7.04 -3.58 2.09
C LYS A 58 -7.60 -2.25 2.59
N GLU A 59 -7.17 -1.85 3.79
CA GLU A 59 -7.64 -0.58 4.35
C GLU A 59 -7.14 0.61 3.52
N ALA A 60 -5.90 0.53 3.08
CA ALA A 60 -5.37 1.61 2.26
C ALA A 60 -6.12 1.70 0.94
N ARG A 61 -6.41 0.56 0.35
CA ARG A 61 -7.13 0.55 -0.91
C ARG A 61 -8.53 1.13 -0.76
N LYS A 62 -9.14 0.91 0.39
CA LYS A 62 -10.46 1.46 0.65
C LYS A 62 -10.48 2.96 0.61
N LYS A 63 -9.39 3.57 1.02
CA LYS A 63 -9.33 5.04 1.00
C LYS A 63 -9.46 5.57 -0.42
N PHE A 64 -8.88 4.87 -1.38
CA PHE A 64 -9.00 5.27 -2.77
C PHE A 64 -10.38 4.94 -3.31
N ASN A 65 -10.87 3.76 -2.99
CA ASN A 65 -12.17 3.34 -3.43
C ASN A 65 -13.27 4.19 -2.84
N LYS A 66 -13.07 4.62 -1.61
CA LYS A 66 -14.04 5.44 -0.95
C LYS A 66 -14.21 6.76 -1.67
N THR A 67 -13.10 7.34 -2.09
CA THR A 67 -13.15 8.57 -2.84
C THR A 67 -13.87 8.37 -4.15
N GLU A 68 -13.55 7.30 -4.81
CA GLU A 68 -14.13 6.99 -6.07
C GLU A 68 -15.59 6.64 -5.89
N SER A 69 -15.88 5.90 -4.86
CA SER A 69 -17.23 5.51 -4.54
C SER A 69 -18.09 6.71 -4.25
N ARG A 70 -17.54 7.66 -3.55
CA ARG A 70 -18.27 8.84 -3.25
C ARG A 70 -18.64 9.59 -4.51
N LYS A 71 -17.75 9.60 -5.47
CA LYS A 71 -18.01 10.22 -6.73
C LYS A 71 -19.07 9.46 -7.47
N SER A 72 -18.93 8.16 -7.54
CA SER A 72 -19.86 7.38 -8.28
C SER A 72 -21.18 7.24 -7.59
N ASN A 73 -21.19 7.33 -6.28
CA ASN A 73 -22.42 7.22 -5.56
C ASN A 73 -23.14 8.52 -5.36
N ARG A 74 -22.56 9.57 -5.87
CA ARG A 74 -23.19 10.82 -5.73
C ARG A 74 -24.56 10.70 -6.32
N PHE A 75 -25.54 11.06 -5.56
CA PHE A 75 -26.89 10.92 -6.01
C PHE A 75 -27.19 11.87 -7.15
N THR A 76 -27.82 11.36 -8.15
CA THR A 76 -28.26 12.22 -9.23
C THR A 76 -29.64 11.75 -9.54
N LEU A 77 -30.41 12.63 -10.04
CA LEU A 77 -31.77 12.30 -10.39
C LEU A 77 -31.89 11.81 -11.81
N GLU A 78 -30.84 11.87 -12.52
CA GLU A 78 -30.92 11.37 -13.88
C GLU A 78 -29.93 10.35 -14.14
#